data_b6edeb8ddc31d3fc29edbb0d28d42cad
#
_entry.id   b6edeb8ddc31d3fc29edbb0d28d42cad
#
_cell.length_a   1.000
_cell.length_b   1.000
_cell.length_c   1.000
_cell.angle_alpha   90.00
_cell.angle_beta   90.00
_cell.angle_gamma   90.00
#
_symmetry.space_group_name_H-M   'P 1'
#
loop_
_entity.id
_entity.type
_entity.pdbx_description
1 polymer ?
#
loop_
_entity_poly.entity_id
_entity_poly.type
_entity_poly.pdbx_seq_one_letter_code
_entity_poly.pdbx_strand_id
1 'polypeptide(L)'
;DGHRRLLDRFASGEADVLIGTQMLAKGMDLPQVTLAAVLAADGLLHRPDLRASEQALQLLMQLAGRAGRGERPGQVLVQTYCPEHPVIRHLVDGRYENFMAQEVQLRREAALVPFSRACLLRLSGESASATATAASVLAERVRPLCRDRGWWLLGPAPAPVARVAGRSRWQLLLHGPVGSALPL
;
A
#
# COMPACT_ATOMS: atom_id res chain seq x y z
N ASP A 1 5.33 3.42 -25.92
CA ASP A 1 6.12 2.42 -26.66
C ASP A 1 7.54 2.17 -26.10
N GLY A 2 8.15 3.13 -25.37
CA GLY A 2 9.49 2.93 -24.80
C GLY A 2 9.57 1.80 -23.77
N HIS A 3 8.55 1.64 -22.95
CA HIS A 3 8.49 0.60 -21.91
C HIS A 3 8.50 -0.81 -22.52
N ARG A 4 7.72 -1.02 -23.57
CA ARG A 4 7.64 -2.31 -24.27
C ARG A 4 8.97 -2.67 -24.92
N ARG A 5 9.66 -1.71 -25.53
CA ARG A 5 11.00 -1.92 -26.09
C ARG A 5 12.04 -2.39 -25.06
N LEU A 6 12.01 -1.82 -23.85
CA LEU A 6 12.92 -2.23 -22.77
C LEU A 6 12.64 -3.68 -22.33
N LEU A 7 11.38 -4.06 -22.28
CA LEU A 7 10.97 -5.42 -21.93
C LEU A 7 11.38 -6.42 -23.02
N ASP A 8 11.18 -6.07 -24.29
CA ASP A 8 11.56 -6.90 -25.43
C ASP A 8 13.08 -7.15 -25.46
N ARG A 9 13.89 -6.11 -25.20
CA ARG A 9 15.36 -6.22 -25.11
C ARG A 9 15.81 -7.10 -23.95
N PHE A 10 15.16 -7.02 -22.81
CA PHE A 10 15.45 -7.90 -21.68
C PHE A 10 15.01 -9.34 -21.97
N ALA A 11 13.85 -9.53 -22.59
CA ALA A 11 13.34 -10.85 -22.96
C ALA A 11 14.20 -11.52 -24.05
N SER A 12 14.78 -10.74 -24.98
CA SER A 12 15.69 -11.26 -26.02
C SER A 12 17.11 -11.55 -25.53
N GLY A 13 17.42 -11.21 -24.26
CA GLY A 13 18.78 -11.37 -23.72
C GLY A 13 19.78 -10.29 -24.12
N GLU A 14 19.32 -9.19 -24.71
CA GLU A 14 20.17 -8.01 -24.98
C GLU A 14 20.56 -7.24 -23.70
N ALA A 15 19.87 -7.51 -22.60
CA ALA A 15 20.14 -6.92 -21.30
C ALA A 15 20.05 -8.00 -20.21
N ASP A 16 21.01 -8.03 -19.31
CA ASP A 16 21.10 -9.00 -18.22
C ASP A 16 20.30 -8.54 -16.97
N VAL A 17 20.05 -7.23 -16.86
CA VAL A 17 19.41 -6.63 -15.68
C VAL A 17 18.29 -5.68 -16.13
N LEU A 18 17.10 -5.87 -15.56
CA LEU A 18 15.97 -4.98 -15.72
C LEU A 18 15.68 -4.26 -14.39
N ILE A 19 15.77 -2.95 -14.40
CA ILE A 19 15.50 -2.10 -13.21
C ILE A 19 14.20 -1.33 -13.43
N GLY A 20 13.35 -1.31 -12.44
CA GLY A 20 12.11 -0.55 -12.50
C GLY A 20 11.37 -0.50 -11.16
N THR A 21 10.14 -0.06 -11.21
CA THR A 21 9.27 0.06 -10.04
C THR A 21 8.41 -1.20 -9.86
N GLN A 22 7.55 -1.18 -8.84
CA GLN A 22 6.54 -2.24 -8.60
C GLN A 22 5.69 -2.64 -9.83
N MET A 23 5.68 -1.82 -10.88
CA MET A 23 5.00 -2.16 -12.14
C MET A 23 5.62 -3.37 -12.84
N LEU A 24 6.90 -3.63 -12.62
CA LEU A 24 7.57 -4.83 -13.15
C LEU A 24 7.03 -6.13 -12.51
N ALA A 25 6.46 -6.06 -11.31
CA ALA A 25 5.84 -7.20 -10.66
C ALA A 25 4.51 -7.60 -11.30
N LYS A 26 3.87 -6.70 -12.05
CA LYS A 26 2.53 -6.92 -12.59
C LYS A 26 2.58 -7.24 -14.09
N GLY A 27 2.05 -8.38 -14.47
CA GLY A 27 1.71 -8.66 -15.87
C GLY A 27 2.83 -9.13 -16.80
N MET A 28 4.05 -9.36 -16.32
CA MET A 28 5.14 -9.85 -17.16
C MET A 28 5.43 -11.32 -16.89
N ASP A 29 5.49 -12.11 -17.94
CA ASP A 29 5.98 -13.48 -17.89
C ASP A 29 7.39 -13.48 -18.49
N LEU A 30 8.39 -13.67 -17.61
CA LEU A 30 9.81 -13.67 -17.96
C LEU A 30 10.45 -14.93 -17.39
N PRO A 31 10.30 -16.08 -18.04
CA PRO A 31 10.72 -17.38 -17.53
C PRO A 31 12.24 -17.48 -17.33
N GLN A 32 13.03 -16.65 -18.00
CA GLN A 32 14.48 -16.61 -17.85
C GLN A 32 14.98 -15.89 -16.60
N VAL A 33 14.10 -15.24 -15.83
CA VAL A 33 14.48 -14.52 -14.61
C VAL A 33 14.85 -15.51 -13.51
N THR A 34 16.11 -15.50 -13.09
CA THR A 34 16.65 -16.33 -12.02
C THR A 34 16.81 -15.58 -10.71
N LEU A 35 16.85 -14.23 -10.74
CA LEU A 35 16.95 -13.39 -9.55
C LEU A 35 15.95 -12.23 -9.63
N ALA A 36 15.12 -12.11 -8.60
CA ALA A 36 14.31 -10.92 -8.38
C ALA A 36 14.79 -10.22 -7.10
N ALA A 37 15.22 -8.97 -7.21
CA ALA A 37 15.70 -8.18 -6.08
C ALA A 37 14.76 -7.01 -5.79
N VAL A 38 14.37 -6.86 -4.52
CA VAL A 38 13.60 -5.72 -4.03
C VAL A 38 14.49 -4.87 -3.13
N LEU A 39 14.76 -3.65 -3.57
CA LEU A 39 15.58 -2.70 -2.82
C LEU A 39 14.69 -1.78 -1.98
N ALA A 40 15.13 -1.47 -0.76
CA ALA A 40 14.45 -0.57 0.18
C ALA A 40 12.97 -0.94 0.40
N ALA A 41 12.71 -2.20 0.74
CA ALA A 41 11.35 -2.73 0.96
C ALA A 41 10.59 -2.00 2.09
N ASP A 42 11.31 -1.30 2.98
CA ASP A 42 10.75 -0.52 4.09
C ASP A 42 9.70 0.49 3.62
N GLY A 43 9.89 1.09 2.45
CA GLY A 43 8.91 1.98 1.82
C GLY A 43 7.58 1.30 1.46
N LEU A 44 7.56 -0.02 1.32
CA LEU A 44 6.33 -0.81 1.13
C LEU A 44 5.71 -1.18 2.49
N LEU A 45 6.54 -1.53 3.47
CA LEU A 45 6.11 -2.03 4.78
C LEU A 45 5.48 -0.93 5.64
N HIS A 46 6.01 0.28 5.57
CA HIS A 46 5.62 1.41 6.42
C HIS A 46 4.75 2.46 5.71
N ARG A 47 4.02 2.06 4.70
CA ARG A 47 3.07 2.98 4.04
C ARG A 47 1.94 3.35 5.01
N PRO A 48 1.51 4.63 5.04
CA PRO A 48 0.39 5.06 5.84
C PRO A 48 -0.95 4.63 5.20
N ASP A 49 -1.18 3.33 5.15
CA ASP A 49 -2.35 2.70 4.56
C ASP A 49 -2.72 1.49 5.43
N LEU A 50 -3.99 1.35 5.76
CA LEU A 50 -4.51 0.22 6.56
C LEU A 50 -4.26 -1.15 5.90
N ARG A 51 -3.95 -1.18 4.61
CA ARG A 51 -3.68 -2.39 3.84
C ARG A 51 -2.20 -2.52 3.44
N ALA A 52 -1.31 -1.72 4.04
CA ALA A 52 0.10 -1.69 3.65
C ALA A 52 0.75 -3.07 3.74
N SER A 53 0.58 -3.78 4.86
CA SER A 53 1.14 -5.12 5.09
C SER A 53 0.62 -6.15 4.08
N GLU A 54 -0.69 -6.17 3.83
CA GLU A 54 -1.29 -7.07 2.83
C GLU A 54 -0.76 -6.80 1.43
N GLN A 55 -0.72 -5.52 1.04
CA GLN A 55 -0.25 -5.10 -0.29
C GLN A 55 1.24 -5.39 -0.46
N ALA A 56 2.04 -5.20 0.59
CA ALA A 56 3.46 -5.51 0.58
C ALA A 56 3.68 -7.02 0.40
N LEU A 57 3.03 -7.85 1.22
CA LEU A 57 3.14 -9.31 1.10
C LEU A 57 2.69 -9.80 -0.27
N GLN A 58 1.54 -9.34 -0.75
CA GLN A 58 1.03 -9.70 -2.07
C GLN A 58 2.01 -9.35 -3.19
N LEU A 59 2.60 -8.16 -3.16
CA LEU A 59 3.59 -7.73 -4.14
C LEU A 59 4.85 -8.59 -4.10
N LEU A 60 5.39 -8.84 -2.89
CA LEU A 60 6.58 -9.65 -2.70
C LEU A 60 6.36 -11.11 -3.13
N MET A 61 5.19 -11.68 -2.82
CA MET A 61 4.80 -13.01 -3.30
C MET A 61 4.65 -13.08 -4.82
N GLN A 62 4.09 -12.04 -5.44
CA GLN A 62 4.01 -11.95 -6.91
C GLN A 62 5.41 -11.95 -7.55
N LEU A 63 6.36 -11.25 -6.96
CA LEU A 63 7.76 -11.25 -7.40
C LEU A 63 8.42 -12.61 -7.18
N ALA A 64 8.21 -13.20 -6.02
CA ALA A 64 8.72 -14.53 -5.70
C ALA A 64 8.22 -15.60 -6.68
N GLY A 65 6.94 -15.55 -7.02
CA GLY A 65 6.34 -16.47 -8.00
C GLY A 65 6.78 -16.24 -9.46
N ARG A 66 7.60 -15.23 -9.74
CA ARG A 66 8.12 -14.97 -11.10
C ARG A 66 9.56 -15.44 -11.27
N ALA A 67 10.36 -15.44 -10.21
CA ALA A 67 11.70 -15.98 -10.25
C ALA A 67 11.64 -17.52 -10.30
N GLY A 68 12.39 -18.14 -11.22
CA GLY A 68 12.53 -19.61 -11.28
C GLY A 68 11.36 -20.35 -11.96
N ARG A 69 10.62 -19.70 -12.85
CA ARG A 69 9.61 -20.40 -13.68
C ARG A 69 10.20 -21.21 -14.82
N GLY A 70 11.47 -21.01 -15.13
CA GLY A 70 12.21 -21.79 -16.13
C GLY A 70 12.84 -23.04 -15.51
N GLU A 71 13.77 -23.65 -16.23
CA GLU A 71 14.52 -24.83 -15.79
C GLU A 71 15.48 -24.58 -14.63
N ARG A 72 15.79 -23.30 -14.36
CA ARG A 72 16.71 -22.89 -13.29
C ARG A 72 15.94 -22.42 -12.07
N PRO A 73 16.36 -22.83 -10.85
CA PRO A 73 15.74 -22.33 -9.62
C PRO A 73 15.91 -20.82 -9.50
N GLY A 74 14.85 -20.12 -9.13
CA GLY A 74 14.86 -18.70 -8.93
C GLY A 74 15.17 -18.33 -7.48
N GLN A 75 15.79 -17.17 -7.32
CA GLN A 75 16.04 -16.57 -6.01
C GLN A 75 15.31 -15.23 -5.88
N VAL A 76 14.87 -14.92 -4.67
CA VAL A 76 14.31 -13.61 -4.34
C VAL A 76 15.13 -12.99 -3.21
N LEU A 77 15.60 -11.80 -3.44
CA LEU A 77 16.35 -11.03 -2.46
C LEU A 77 15.54 -9.80 -2.06
N VAL A 78 15.30 -9.65 -0.77
CA VAL A 78 14.58 -8.49 -0.22
C VAL A 78 15.50 -7.73 0.70
N GLN A 79 15.88 -6.51 0.31
CA GLN A 79 16.67 -5.62 1.14
C GLN A 79 15.72 -4.80 2.03
N THR A 80 15.90 -4.89 3.34
CA THR A 80 15.13 -4.16 4.35
C THR A 80 15.96 -3.92 5.61
N TYR A 81 15.66 -2.86 6.36
CA TYR A 81 16.18 -2.60 7.71
C TYR A 81 15.35 -3.31 8.79
N CYS A 82 14.19 -3.88 8.43
CA CYS A 82 13.26 -4.54 9.33
C CYS A 82 13.05 -6.02 8.95
N PRO A 83 14.07 -6.90 9.00
CA PRO A 83 13.94 -8.31 8.60
C PRO A 83 12.93 -9.07 9.47
N GLU A 84 12.70 -8.62 10.71
CA GLU A 84 11.78 -9.20 11.67
C GLU A 84 10.30 -8.80 11.42
N HIS A 85 10.04 -7.92 10.44
CA HIS A 85 8.69 -7.50 10.14
C HIS A 85 7.82 -8.71 9.74
N PRO A 86 6.57 -8.86 10.25
CA PRO A 86 5.73 -10.03 9.98
C PRO A 86 5.59 -10.37 8.49
N VAL A 87 5.48 -9.37 7.62
CA VAL A 87 5.43 -9.56 6.16
C VAL A 87 6.67 -10.29 5.65
N ILE A 88 7.87 -9.91 6.10
CA ILE A 88 9.13 -10.52 5.65
C ILE A 88 9.24 -11.95 6.19
N ARG A 89 8.94 -12.17 7.46
CA ARG A 89 8.96 -13.51 8.07
C ARG A 89 8.01 -14.47 7.34
N HIS A 90 6.76 -14.06 7.13
CA HIS A 90 5.79 -14.90 6.43
C HIS A 90 6.13 -15.14 4.95
N LEU A 91 6.79 -14.17 4.30
CA LEU A 91 7.32 -14.36 2.95
C LEU A 91 8.39 -15.45 2.91
N VAL A 92 9.37 -15.40 3.82
CA VAL A 92 10.46 -16.38 3.93
C VAL A 92 9.94 -17.77 4.29
N ASP A 93 8.99 -17.84 5.21
CA ASP A 93 8.40 -19.10 5.68
C ASP A 93 7.38 -19.69 4.69
N GLY A 94 6.93 -18.94 3.69
CA GLY A 94 5.87 -19.36 2.75
C GLY A 94 4.49 -19.51 3.40
N ARG A 95 4.24 -18.86 4.56
CA ARG A 95 3.04 -19.05 5.37
C ARG A 95 2.03 -17.92 5.20
N TYR A 96 1.48 -17.79 4.00
CA TYR A 96 0.49 -16.72 3.72
C TYR A 96 -0.76 -16.80 4.60
N GLU A 97 -1.30 -18.00 4.81
CA GLU A 97 -2.51 -18.20 5.62
C GLU A 97 -2.31 -17.77 7.07
N ASN A 98 -1.13 -18.04 7.64
CA ASN A 98 -0.78 -17.61 8.99
C ASN A 98 -0.70 -16.09 9.09
N PHE A 99 -0.14 -15.42 8.07
CA PHE A 99 -0.13 -13.97 8.01
C PHE A 99 -1.55 -13.41 8.01
N MET A 100 -2.44 -13.95 7.17
CA MET A 100 -3.82 -13.49 7.09
C MET A 100 -4.57 -13.70 8.41
N ALA A 101 -4.36 -14.82 9.09
CA ALA A 101 -4.96 -15.07 10.39
C ALA A 101 -4.51 -14.06 11.45
N GLN A 102 -3.21 -13.77 11.50
CA GLN A 102 -2.65 -12.76 12.41
C GLN A 102 -3.16 -11.36 12.10
N GLU A 103 -3.18 -10.97 10.83
CA GLU A 103 -3.67 -9.65 10.39
C GLU A 103 -5.15 -9.46 10.76
N VAL A 104 -5.99 -10.48 10.56
CA VAL A 104 -7.41 -10.44 10.96
C VAL A 104 -7.55 -10.28 12.47
N GLN A 105 -6.74 -10.99 13.25
CA GLN A 105 -6.77 -10.90 14.70
C GLN A 105 -6.35 -9.51 15.19
N LEU A 106 -5.25 -8.97 14.67
CA LEU A 106 -4.78 -7.61 14.99
C LEU A 106 -5.84 -6.55 14.65
N ARG A 107 -6.50 -6.68 13.50
CA ARG A 107 -7.57 -5.76 13.12
C ARG A 107 -8.79 -5.85 14.03
N ARG A 108 -9.13 -7.04 14.50
CA ARG A 108 -10.22 -7.24 15.46
C ARG A 108 -9.90 -6.58 16.79
N GLU A 109 -8.71 -6.82 17.32
CA GLU A 109 -8.25 -6.27 18.61
C GLU A 109 -8.15 -4.74 18.56
N ALA A 110 -7.66 -4.19 17.46
CA ALA A 110 -7.54 -2.75 17.24
C ALA A 110 -8.84 -2.09 16.72
N ALA A 111 -9.94 -2.83 16.62
CA ALA A 111 -11.20 -2.37 16.05
C ALA A 111 -11.03 -1.67 14.68
N LEU A 112 -10.18 -2.23 13.82
CA LEU A 112 -9.96 -1.73 12.46
C LEU A 112 -10.91 -2.39 11.46
N VAL A 113 -10.99 -1.86 10.25
CA VAL A 113 -11.77 -2.45 9.16
C VAL A 113 -11.28 -3.87 8.87
N PRO A 114 -12.14 -4.89 8.76
CA PRO A 114 -13.61 -4.87 8.58
C PRO A 114 -14.44 -4.88 9.87
N PHE A 115 -13.82 -4.90 11.05
CA PHE A 115 -14.50 -4.92 12.36
C PHE A 115 -15.02 -3.53 12.79
N SER A 116 -14.76 -2.54 11.98
CA SER A 116 -15.23 -1.16 12.09
C SER A 116 -15.56 -0.62 10.70
N ARG A 117 -16.02 0.63 10.63
CA ARG A 117 -16.20 1.36 9.39
C ARG A 117 -15.21 2.50 9.30
N ALA A 118 -14.70 2.76 8.11
CA ALA A 118 -13.85 3.90 7.84
C ALA A 118 -14.31 4.63 6.57
N CYS A 119 -14.20 5.96 6.60
CA CYS A 119 -14.44 6.82 5.45
C CYS A 119 -13.29 7.80 5.32
N LEU A 120 -12.61 7.77 4.18
CA LEU A 120 -11.52 8.71 3.87
C LEU A 120 -12.06 9.83 2.98
N LEU A 121 -12.16 11.02 3.54
CA LEU A 121 -12.47 12.24 2.79
C LEU A 121 -11.17 12.86 2.30
N ARG A 122 -11.10 13.12 1.00
CA ARG A 122 -9.91 13.73 0.39
C ARG A 122 -10.30 14.98 -0.37
N LEU A 123 -9.70 16.10 0.03
CA LEU A 123 -9.85 17.40 -0.62
C LEU A 123 -8.64 17.65 -1.52
N SER A 124 -8.88 18.25 -2.68
CA SER A 124 -7.82 18.61 -3.62
C SER A 124 -8.08 19.97 -4.23
N GLY A 125 -7.10 20.86 -4.21
CA GLY A 125 -7.21 22.22 -4.74
C GLY A 125 -5.87 22.74 -5.25
N GLU A 126 -5.92 23.77 -6.08
CA GLU A 126 -4.72 24.40 -6.67
C GLU A 126 -3.97 25.23 -5.62
N SER A 127 -4.70 25.99 -4.81
CA SER A 127 -4.12 26.74 -3.69
C SER A 127 -3.97 25.82 -2.47
N ALA A 128 -2.73 25.71 -1.97
CA ALA A 128 -2.43 24.90 -0.79
C ALA A 128 -3.12 25.45 0.47
N SER A 129 -3.11 26.77 0.65
CA SER A 129 -3.73 27.43 1.81
C SER A 129 -5.25 27.32 1.78
N ALA A 130 -5.88 27.58 0.64
CA ALA A 130 -7.33 27.44 0.49
C ALA A 130 -7.79 25.99 0.71
N THR A 131 -7.02 25.00 0.24
CA THR A 131 -7.34 23.58 0.44
C THR A 131 -7.21 23.19 1.91
N ALA A 132 -6.18 23.68 2.60
CA ALA A 132 -6.01 23.47 4.04
C ALA A 132 -7.17 24.07 4.84
N THR A 133 -7.54 25.32 4.55
CA THR A 133 -8.66 26.00 5.20
C THR A 133 -9.97 25.26 4.97
N ALA A 134 -10.25 24.84 3.73
CA ALA A 134 -11.45 24.06 3.42
C ALA A 134 -11.48 22.72 4.18
N ALA A 135 -10.33 22.05 4.33
CA ALA A 135 -10.23 20.83 5.11
C ALA A 135 -10.51 21.07 6.60
N SER A 136 -10.02 22.17 7.16
CA SER A 136 -10.27 22.57 8.55
C SER A 136 -11.76 22.90 8.78
N VAL A 137 -12.36 23.69 7.91
CA VAL A 137 -13.79 24.02 7.99
C VAL A 137 -14.65 22.74 7.91
N LEU A 138 -14.31 21.82 7.01
CA LEU A 138 -15.01 20.53 6.91
C LEU A 138 -14.86 19.71 8.20
N ALA A 139 -13.66 19.66 8.76
CA ALA A 139 -13.40 18.95 10.01
C ALA A 139 -14.25 19.49 11.17
N GLU A 140 -14.36 20.82 11.31
CA GLU A 140 -15.17 21.46 12.35
C GLU A 140 -16.65 21.12 12.21
N ARG A 141 -17.16 21.08 10.97
CA ARG A 141 -18.58 20.73 10.70
C ARG A 141 -18.88 19.25 10.94
N VAL A 142 -17.94 18.38 10.64
CA VAL A 142 -18.13 16.92 10.75
C VAL A 142 -17.88 16.42 12.18
N ARG A 143 -17.02 17.09 12.95
CA ARG A 143 -16.64 16.68 14.31
C ARG A 143 -17.82 16.46 15.27
N PRO A 144 -18.82 17.35 15.38
CA PRO A 144 -19.99 17.10 16.20
C PRO A 144 -20.74 15.84 15.78
N LEU A 145 -20.98 15.67 14.48
CA LEU A 145 -21.68 14.51 13.93
C LEU A 145 -20.96 13.19 14.24
N CYS A 146 -19.62 13.20 14.20
CA CYS A 146 -18.81 12.07 14.59
C CYS A 146 -18.98 11.75 16.08
N ARG A 147 -18.86 12.77 16.94
CA ARG A 147 -18.97 12.62 18.40
C ARG A 147 -20.32 12.04 18.81
N ASP A 148 -21.40 12.56 18.28
CA ASP A 148 -22.77 12.14 18.60
C ASP A 148 -23.06 10.68 18.24
N ARG A 149 -22.26 10.11 17.32
CA ARG A 149 -22.42 8.75 16.83
C ARG A 149 -21.30 7.78 17.21
N GLY A 150 -20.40 8.20 18.07
CA GLY A 150 -19.27 7.38 18.51
C GLY A 150 -18.23 7.16 17.40
N TRP A 151 -18.13 8.09 16.44
CA TRP A 151 -17.10 8.08 15.42
C TRP A 151 -15.92 8.96 15.84
N TRP A 152 -14.76 8.58 15.40
CA TRP A 152 -13.53 9.37 15.52
C TRP A 152 -13.22 10.08 14.21
N LEU A 153 -12.78 11.32 14.32
CA LEU A 153 -12.29 12.12 13.22
C LEU A 153 -10.79 12.35 13.41
N LEU A 154 -9.99 11.80 12.50
CA LEU A 154 -8.56 11.99 12.43
C LEU A 154 -8.22 12.99 11.31
N GLY A 155 -7.39 13.96 11.60
CA GLY A 155 -7.08 15.05 10.69
C GLY A 155 -7.87 16.34 11.04
N PRO A 156 -7.82 17.37 10.17
CA PRO A 156 -7.26 17.38 8.81
C PRO A 156 -5.74 17.24 8.77
N ALA A 157 -5.23 16.55 7.78
CA ALA A 157 -3.79 16.41 7.56
C ALA A 157 -3.48 16.40 6.05
N PRO A 158 -2.27 16.80 5.63
CA PRO A 158 -1.82 16.57 4.27
C PRO A 158 -1.94 15.09 3.90
N ALA A 159 -2.36 14.78 2.67
CA ALA A 159 -2.37 13.41 2.20
C ALA A 159 -0.93 12.86 2.11
N PRO A 160 -0.69 11.53 2.20
CA PRO A 160 0.65 10.94 2.07
C PRO A 160 1.39 11.36 0.79
N VAL A 161 0.65 11.59 -0.30
CA VAL A 161 1.14 12.28 -1.49
C VAL A 161 0.46 13.65 -1.49
N ALA A 162 1.10 14.61 -0.86
CA ALA A 162 0.54 15.93 -0.58
C ALA A 162 0.27 16.77 -1.84
N ARG A 163 0.92 16.47 -2.98
CA ARG A 163 0.72 17.16 -4.24
C ARG A 163 0.70 16.20 -5.42
N VAL A 164 -0.31 16.33 -6.28
CA VAL A 164 -0.46 15.53 -7.50
C VAL A 164 -0.96 16.43 -8.62
N ALA A 165 -0.31 16.41 -9.78
CA ALA A 165 -0.65 17.24 -10.93
C ALA A 165 -0.87 18.73 -10.58
N GLY A 166 0.05 19.30 -9.78
CA GLY A 166 -0.03 20.69 -9.36
C GLY A 166 -1.03 20.98 -8.23
N ARG A 167 -1.87 20.03 -7.83
CA ARG A 167 -2.92 20.22 -6.83
C ARG A 167 -2.48 19.73 -5.46
N SER A 168 -2.69 20.55 -4.44
CA SER A 168 -2.49 20.20 -3.02
C SER A 168 -3.61 19.28 -2.55
N ARG A 169 -3.29 18.30 -1.68
CA ARG A 169 -4.23 17.28 -1.21
C ARG A 169 -4.21 17.20 0.31
N TRP A 170 -5.39 17.28 0.88
CA TRP A 170 -5.67 17.10 2.31
C TRP A 170 -6.63 15.96 2.55
N GLN A 171 -6.61 15.39 3.73
CA GLN A 171 -7.48 14.29 4.07
C GLN A 171 -7.97 14.33 5.51
N LEU A 172 -9.15 13.75 5.69
CA LEU A 172 -9.74 13.43 6.98
C LEU A 172 -10.12 11.95 6.96
N LEU A 173 -9.83 11.23 8.01
CA LEU A 173 -10.28 9.86 8.18
C LEU A 173 -11.33 9.82 9.29
N LEU A 174 -12.52 9.34 8.93
CA LEU A 174 -13.59 9.06 9.84
C LEU A 174 -13.58 7.56 10.13
N HIS A 175 -13.63 7.20 11.41
CA HIS A 175 -13.57 5.81 11.85
C HIS A 175 -14.59 5.58 12.95
N GLY A 176 -15.41 4.54 12.82
CA GLY A 176 -16.49 4.29 13.77
C GLY A 176 -17.02 2.86 13.77
N PRO A 177 -17.93 2.55 14.70
CA PRO A 177 -18.42 1.20 14.90
C PRO A 177 -19.27 0.68 13.73
N VAL A 178 -19.26 -0.64 13.55
CA VAL A 178 -20.17 -1.32 12.64
C VAL A 178 -21.60 -1.13 13.15
N GLY A 179 -22.53 -0.78 12.25
CA GLY A 179 -23.93 -0.53 12.62
C GLY A 179 -24.28 0.93 12.88
N SER A 180 -23.29 1.81 13.07
CA SER A 180 -23.50 3.25 13.12
C SER A 180 -23.32 3.86 11.72
N ALA A 181 -24.28 4.61 11.22
CA ALA A 181 -24.17 5.36 9.97
C ALA A 181 -23.94 6.84 10.26
N LEU A 182 -22.99 7.47 9.54
CA LEU A 182 -22.94 8.91 9.47
C LEU A 182 -23.95 9.39 8.43
N PRO A 183 -24.79 10.39 8.72
CA PRO A 183 -25.55 11.07 7.70
C PRO A 183 -24.55 11.81 6.80
N LEU A 184 -24.42 11.37 5.58
CA LEU A 184 -23.64 12.04 4.53
C LEU A 184 -24.56 12.90 3.70
#